data_3e50955f9c80148ee65eb1224b180bfd
#
_entry.id   3e50955f9c80148ee65eb1224b180bfd
#
_cell.length_a   1.000
_cell.length_b   1.000
_cell.length_c   1.000
_cell.angle_alpha   90.00
_cell.angle_beta   90.00
_cell.angle_gamma   90.00
#
_symmetry.space_group_name_H-M   'P 1'
#
loop_
_entity.id
_entity.type
_entity.pdbx_description
1 polymer ?
#
loop_
_entity_poly.entity_id
_entity_poly.type
_entity_poly.pdbx_seq_one_letter_code
_entity_poly.pdbx_strand_id
1 'polypeptide(L)'
;MGKYIAKRISLAEATLKNEIWKEIPQTGNNYSVSSLGRIYSHIGQKLISIKPHKTFGYVVVHLGRKINRQAFRIHRLVAEAFVPNPFNKKEVNHKNKDKADNRIENLEWMNASENQNHKNGFSSWNNWQNRISPTEYSVMKRKLEGFSQIIIPMLKKLVPLPH
;
A
#
# COMPACT_ATOMS: atom_id res chain seq x y z
N MET A 1 -20.54 -13.03 32.29
CA MET A 1 -19.52 -12.48 31.36
C MET A 1 -20.16 -12.24 30.00
N GLY A 2 -20.50 -10.98 29.67
CA GLY A 2 -21.14 -10.63 28.40
C GLY A 2 -20.13 -10.79 27.26
N LYS A 3 -20.41 -11.67 26.30
CA LYS A 3 -19.67 -11.73 25.04
C LYS A 3 -19.88 -10.40 24.32
N TYR A 4 -18.85 -9.57 24.22
CA TYR A 4 -18.85 -8.43 23.31
C TYR A 4 -19.01 -8.97 21.88
N ILE A 5 -20.22 -8.95 21.36
CA ILE A 5 -20.48 -9.22 19.94
C ILE A 5 -20.03 -7.96 19.21
N ALA A 6 -18.86 -8.03 18.58
CA ALA A 6 -18.38 -6.92 17.76
C ALA A 6 -19.47 -6.58 16.72
N LYS A 7 -19.94 -5.34 16.73
CA LYS A 7 -20.96 -4.86 15.79
C LYS A 7 -20.49 -5.12 14.36
N ARG A 8 -21.30 -5.81 13.57
CA ARG A 8 -21.07 -5.95 12.12
C ARG A 8 -21.28 -4.60 11.46
N ILE A 9 -20.38 -4.18 10.61
CA ILE A 9 -20.46 -2.94 9.84
C ILE A 9 -20.22 -3.27 8.38
N SER A 10 -20.93 -2.59 7.48
CA SER A 10 -20.66 -2.68 6.04
C SER A 10 -19.34 -2.02 5.68
N LEU A 11 -18.81 -2.31 4.48
CA LEU A 11 -17.60 -1.65 3.99
C LEU A 11 -17.83 -0.14 3.84
N ALA A 12 -19.02 0.28 3.39
CA ALA A 12 -19.38 1.68 3.25
C ALA A 12 -19.35 2.42 4.59
N GLU A 13 -19.93 1.82 5.65
CA GLU A 13 -19.87 2.38 7.01
C GLU A 13 -18.46 2.42 7.59
N ALA A 14 -17.60 1.49 7.18
CA ALA A 14 -16.21 1.44 7.61
C ALA A 14 -15.31 2.45 6.91
N THR A 15 -15.72 2.96 5.73
CA THR A 15 -14.92 3.83 4.86
C THR A 15 -14.81 5.24 5.41
N LEU A 16 -13.60 5.77 5.48
CA LEU A 16 -13.31 7.16 5.83
C LEU A 16 -13.36 8.06 4.59
N LYS A 17 -13.44 9.38 4.80
CA LYS A 17 -13.40 10.35 3.71
C LYS A 17 -12.12 10.19 2.88
N ASN A 18 -12.25 10.08 1.56
CA ASN A 18 -11.18 9.88 0.59
C ASN A 18 -10.42 8.54 0.72
N GLU A 19 -10.94 7.60 1.48
CA GLU A 19 -10.37 6.26 1.56
C GLU A 19 -10.88 5.37 0.43
N ILE A 20 -9.96 4.64 -0.20
CA ILE A 20 -10.25 3.73 -1.31
C ILE A 20 -9.94 2.32 -0.87
N TRP A 21 -10.78 1.38 -1.28
CA TRP A 21 -10.63 -0.04 -0.98
C TRP A 21 -10.40 -0.85 -2.24
N LYS A 22 -9.51 -1.84 -2.16
CA LYS A 22 -9.31 -2.87 -3.19
C LYS A 22 -9.31 -4.25 -2.56
N GLU A 23 -9.88 -5.21 -3.26
CA GLU A 23 -9.88 -6.61 -2.85
C GLU A 23 -8.46 -7.19 -2.86
N ILE A 24 -8.21 -8.16 -1.99
CA ILE A 24 -6.95 -8.90 -1.90
C ILE A 24 -7.13 -10.24 -2.60
N PRO A 25 -6.69 -10.40 -3.87
CA PRO A 25 -6.96 -11.59 -4.67
C PRO A 25 -6.43 -12.89 -4.04
N GLN A 26 -5.28 -12.81 -3.35
CA GLN A 26 -4.64 -13.95 -2.69
C GLN A 26 -5.51 -14.57 -1.58
N THR A 27 -6.58 -13.88 -1.16
CA THR A 27 -7.53 -14.34 -0.16
C THR A 27 -8.86 -14.83 -0.74
N GLY A 28 -8.96 -14.96 -2.07
CA GLY A 28 -10.21 -15.23 -2.76
C GLY A 28 -11.22 -14.09 -2.60
N ASN A 29 -10.73 -12.85 -2.54
CA ASN A 29 -11.49 -11.61 -2.36
C ASN A 29 -12.31 -11.54 -1.04
N ASN A 30 -11.98 -12.39 -0.07
CA ASN A 30 -12.64 -12.38 1.26
C ASN A 30 -12.23 -11.19 2.13
N TYR A 31 -11.19 -10.45 1.72
CA TYR A 31 -10.67 -9.28 2.42
C TYR A 31 -10.34 -8.17 1.43
N SER A 32 -10.47 -6.93 1.89
CA SER A 32 -10.00 -5.74 1.17
C SER A 32 -8.96 -4.98 1.98
N VAL A 33 -8.04 -4.34 1.25
CA VAL A 33 -7.05 -3.40 1.80
C VAL A 33 -7.41 -1.99 1.38
N SER A 34 -7.21 -1.01 2.26
CA SER A 34 -7.46 0.39 1.94
C SER A 34 -6.19 1.16 1.62
N SER A 35 -6.36 2.31 0.95
CA SER A 35 -5.30 3.29 0.71
C SER A 35 -4.65 3.83 1.98
N LEU A 36 -5.31 3.67 3.13
CA LEU A 36 -4.81 4.04 4.46
C LEU A 36 -4.15 2.87 5.22
N GLY A 37 -4.02 1.70 4.60
CA GLY A 37 -3.42 0.52 5.23
C GLY A 37 -4.35 -0.22 6.19
N ARG A 38 -5.66 0.00 6.14
CA ARG A 38 -6.65 -0.74 6.93
C ARG A 38 -7.08 -2.00 6.19
N ILE A 39 -7.54 -3.02 6.92
CA ILE A 39 -8.04 -4.28 6.37
C ILE A 39 -9.50 -4.48 6.77
N TYR A 40 -10.33 -4.79 5.79
CA TYR A 40 -11.72 -5.16 6.01
C TYR A 40 -11.96 -6.62 5.65
N SER A 41 -12.73 -7.32 6.47
CA SER A 41 -13.18 -8.69 6.24
C SER A 41 -14.63 -8.70 5.73
N HIS A 42 -14.82 -9.17 4.51
CA HIS A 42 -16.17 -9.35 3.94
C HIS A 42 -16.93 -10.48 4.62
N ILE A 43 -16.25 -11.56 5.01
CA ILE A 43 -16.85 -12.68 5.73
C ILE A 43 -17.30 -12.24 7.13
N GLY A 44 -16.44 -11.50 7.83
CA GLY A 44 -16.72 -11.05 9.20
C GLY A 44 -17.52 -9.76 9.27
N GLN A 45 -17.69 -9.05 8.15
CA GLN A 45 -18.31 -7.72 8.06
C GLN A 45 -17.73 -6.76 9.11
N LYS A 46 -16.40 -6.64 9.14
CA LYS A 46 -15.70 -5.83 10.15
C LYS A 46 -14.30 -5.42 9.71
N LEU A 47 -13.81 -4.35 10.31
CA LEU A 47 -12.39 -4.01 10.26
C LEU A 47 -11.56 -5.01 11.07
N ILE A 48 -10.42 -5.39 10.52
CA ILE A 48 -9.45 -6.22 11.24
C ILE A 48 -8.56 -5.32 12.09
N SER A 49 -8.49 -5.62 13.38
CA SER A 49 -7.53 -4.94 14.26
C SER A 49 -6.11 -5.36 13.91
N ILE A 50 -5.28 -4.38 13.61
CA ILE A 50 -3.89 -4.55 13.24
C ILE A 50 -3.00 -3.82 14.23
N LYS A 51 -1.85 -4.42 14.54
CA LYS A 51 -0.86 -3.83 15.46
C LYS A 51 0.54 -4.00 14.85
N PRO A 52 1.44 -3.02 15.02
CA PRO A 52 2.84 -3.19 14.63
C PRO A 52 3.47 -4.37 15.39
N HIS A 53 4.35 -5.10 14.70
CA HIS A 53 5.12 -6.15 15.34
C HIS A 53 6.11 -5.55 16.33
N LYS A 54 6.13 -6.04 17.57
CA LYS A 54 6.92 -5.46 18.68
C LYS A 54 8.41 -5.30 18.35
N THR A 55 9.00 -6.27 17.68
CA THR A 55 10.44 -6.30 17.41
C THR A 55 10.83 -5.60 16.11
N PHE A 56 10.05 -5.80 15.03
CA PHE A 56 10.44 -5.35 13.69
C PHE A 56 9.73 -4.08 13.22
N GLY A 57 8.72 -3.62 13.97
CA GLY A 57 7.92 -2.43 13.67
C GLY A 57 6.96 -2.58 12.48
N TYR A 58 7.12 -3.58 11.62
CA TYR A 58 6.22 -3.82 10.50
C TYR A 58 4.84 -4.28 10.97
N VAL A 59 3.80 -3.82 10.26
CA VAL A 59 2.44 -4.28 10.50
C VAL A 59 2.18 -5.54 9.68
N VAL A 60 1.87 -6.64 10.38
CA VAL A 60 1.54 -7.93 9.78
C VAL A 60 0.12 -8.31 10.16
N VAL A 61 -0.63 -8.79 9.19
CA VAL A 61 -1.98 -9.32 9.38
C VAL A 61 -2.03 -10.79 8.95
N HIS A 62 -2.78 -11.59 9.69
CA HIS A 62 -3.00 -12.99 9.35
C HIS A 62 -4.43 -13.13 8.81
N LEU A 63 -4.56 -13.42 7.53
CA LEU A 63 -5.82 -13.56 6.82
C LEU A 63 -6.10 -15.01 6.45
N GLY A 64 -7.36 -15.38 6.37
CA GLY A 64 -7.80 -16.73 6.06
C GLY A 64 -8.46 -17.45 7.25
N ARG A 65 -8.92 -18.69 7.00
CA ARG A 65 -9.51 -19.57 8.03
C ARG A 65 -8.41 -20.25 8.84
N LYS A 66 -8.73 -20.77 10.03
CA LYS A 66 -7.78 -21.39 10.97
C LYS A 66 -6.76 -22.34 10.34
N ILE A 67 -7.17 -23.14 9.35
CA ILE A 67 -6.33 -24.16 8.70
C ILE A 67 -5.40 -23.57 7.61
N ASN A 68 -5.85 -22.46 6.95
CA ASN A 68 -5.13 -21.84 5.83
C ASN A 68 -4.88 -20.35 6.10
N ARG A 69 -4.39 -20.04 7.27
CA ARG A 69 -4.09 -18.67 7.66
C ARG A 69 -2.73 -18.25 7.14
N GLN A 70 -2.69 -17.20 6.31
CA GLN A 70 -1.47 -16.67 5.73
C GLN A 70 -1.12 -15.32 6.36
N ALA A 71 0.16 -15.05 6.53
CA ALA A 71 0.68 -13.79 7.04
C ALA A 71 0.97 -12.84 5.89
N PHE A 72 0.43 -11.63 5.95
CA PHE A 72 0.65 -10.57 4.96
C PHE A 72 1.24 -9.33 5.63
N ARG A 73 2.24 -8.73 5.00
CA ARG A 73 2.73 -7.40 5.40
C ARG A 73 1.84 -6.34 4.77
N ILE A 74 1.25 -5.47 5.60
CA ILE A 74 0.26 -4.48 5.13
C ILE A 74 0.85 -3.53 4.08
N HIS A 75 2.07 -3.01 4.28
CA HIS A 75 2.71 -2.13 3.30
C HIS A 75 2.82 -2.77 1.91
N ARG A 76 3.04 -4.09 1.84
CA ARG A 76 3.09 -4.79 0.55
C ARG A 76 1.71 -4.88 -0.09
N LEU A 77 0.67 -5.23 0.68
CA LEU A 77 -0.70 -5.25 0.18
C LEU A 77 -1.14 -3.88 -0.37
N VAL A 78 -0.82 -2.80 0.35
CA VAL A 78 -1.12 -1.43 -0.10
C VAL A 78 -0.31 -1.09 -1.36
N ALA A 79 0.99 -1.38 -1.38
CA ALA A 79 1.82 -1.09 -2.54
C ALA A 79 1.37 -1.87 -3.77
N GLU A 80 1.10 -3.17 -3.64
CA GLU A 80 0.59 -4.02 -4.72
C GLU A 80 -0.77 -3.55 -5.25
N ALA A 81 -1.63 -3.06 -4.37
CA ALA A 81 -2.95 -2.59 -4.75
C ALA A 81 -2.95 -1.19 -5.38
N PHE A 82 -2.13 -0.26 -4.88
CA PHE A 82 -2.30 1.15 -5.17
C PHE A 82 -1.08 1.87 -5.73
N VAL A 83 0.15 1.39 -5.46
CA VAL A 83 1.37 2.07 -5.90
C VAL A 83 1.84 1.49 -7.23
N PRO A 84 1.89 2.29 -8.31
CA PRO A 84 2.37 1.81 -9.60
C PRO A 84 3.80 1.28 -9.52
N ASN A 85 4.07 0.16 -10.19
CA ASN A 85 5.40 -0.46 -10.26
C ASN A 85 5.80 -0.80 -11.72
N PRO A 86 5.97 0.21 -12.59
CA PRO A 86 6.26 -0.01 -14.00
C PRO A 86 7.60 -0.72 -14.24
N PHE A 87 8.54 -0.60 -13.30
CA PHE A 87 9.89 -1.18 -13.38
C PHE A 87 10.01 -2.53 -12.64
N ASN A 88 8.91 -3.08 -12.14
CA ASN A 88 8.87 -4.36 -11.43
C ASN A 88 9.88 -4.46 -10.27
N LYS A 89 10.04 -3.37 -9.50
CA LYS A 89 10.90 -3.31 -8.32
C LYS A 89 10.40 -4.27 -7.24
N LYS A 90 11.30 -4.84 -6.47
CA LYS A 90 10.99 -5.96 -5.55
C LYS A 90 10.69 -5.55 -4.13
N GLU A 91 11.19 -4.37 -3.69
CA GLU A 91 11.08 -3.91 -2.31
C GLU A 91 10.09 -2.75 -2.20
N VAL A 92 9.41 -2.68 -1.05
CA VAL A 92 8.57 -1.54 -0.67
C VAL A 92 9.23 -0.82 0.48
N ASN A 93 9.43 0.47 0.33
CA ASN A 93 10.03 1.35 1.33
C ASN A 93 8.98 2.27 1.95
N HIS A 94 9.19 2.65 3.21
CA HIS A 94 8.46 3.71 3.91
C HIS A 94 9.27 5.00 3.82
N LYS A 95 8.75 6.01 3.13
CA LYS A 95 9.45 7.30 2.88
C LYS A 95 9.86 7.99 4.18
N ASN A 96 8.97 7.97 5.19
CA ASN A 96 9.21 8.58 6.51
C ASN A 96 9.97 7.66 7.48
N LYS A 97 10.38 6.45 7.05
CA LYS A 97 11.03 5.40 7.86
C LYS A 97 10.15 4.80 8.97
N ASP A 98 8.90 5.24 9.15
CA ASP A 98 7.95 4.64 10.07
C ASP A 98 7.28 3.41 9.42
N LYS A 99 7.66 2.23 9.88
CA LYS A 99 7.16 0.93 9.38
C LYS A 99 5.70 0.66 9.75
N ALA A 100 5.11 1.46 10.61
CA ALA A 100 3.72 1.37 11.01
C ALA A 100 2.80 2.24 10.14
N ASP A 101 3.34 3.26 9.47
CA ASP A 101 2.59 4.15 8.57
C ASP A 101 2.49 3.55 7.16
N ASN A 102 1.41 2.80 6.95
CA ASN A 102 1.16 2.08 5.70
C ASN A 102 0.23 2.83 4.72
N ARG A 103 0.06 4.14 4.87
CA ARG A 103 -0.69 4.95 3.92
C ARG A 103 0.01 4.99 2.57
N ILE A 104 -0.77 5.01 1.48
CA ILE A 104 -0.25 5.00 0.10
C ILE A 104 0.77 6.12 -0.15
N GLU A 105 0.55 7.32 0.42
CA GLU A 105 1.44 8.47 0.25
C GLU A 105 2.85 8.22 0.79
N ASN A 106 2.96 7.35 1.81
CA ASN A 106 4.21 7.03 2.48
C ASN A 106 4.95 5.84 1.85
N LEU A 107 4.36 5.15 0.88
CA LEU A 107 4.95 3.95 0.29
C LEU A 107 5.52 4.21 -1.10
N GLU A 108 6.61 3.52 -1.42
CA GLU A 108 7.24 3.54 -2.74
C GLU A 108 7.90 2.21 -3.05
N TRP A 109 7.94 1.86 -4.34
CA TRP A 109 8.69 0.70 -4.80
C TRP A 109 10.16 1.04 -4.98
N MET A 110 11.05 0.17 -4.49
CA MET A 110 12.51 0.30 -4.61
C MET A 110 13.14 -1.01 -5.04
N ASN A 111 14.35 -0.92 -5.61
CA ASN A 111 15.25 -2.07 -5.68
C ASN A 111 16.15 -2.14 -4.42
N ALA A 112 16.93 -3.21 -4.27
CA ALA A 112 17.73 -3.43 -3.06
C ALA A 112 18.79 -2.34 -2.84
N SER A 113 19.43 -1.86 -3.91
CA SER A 113 20.45 -0.81 -3.82
C SER A 113 19.88 0.55 -3.42
N GLU A 114 18.72 0.93 -3.99
CA GLU A 114 18.01 2.16 -3.63
C GLU A 114 17.57 2.14 -2.16
N ASN A 115 17.04 1.00 -1.69
CA ASN A 115 16.58 0.83 -0.32
C ASN A 115 17.76 0.89 0.68
N GLN A 116 18.92 0.34 0.33
CA GLN A 116 20.12 0.43 1.16
C GLN A 116 20.62 1.89 1.26
N ASN A 117 20.63 2.62 0.15
CA ASN A 117 21.01 4.04 0.13
C ASN A 117 20.04 4.89 0.97
N HIS A 118 18.75 4.63 0.92
CA HIS A 118 17.77 5.29 1.74
C HIS A 118 17.98 5.06 3.25
N LYS A 119 18.35 3.83 3.65
CA LYS A 119 18.70 3.52 5.05
C LYS A 119 19.93 4.30 5.51
N ASN A 120 20.89 4.52 4.63
CA ASN A 120 22.13 5.26 4.88
C ASN A 120 21.95 6.79 4.85
N GLY A 121 20.72 7.31 4.74
CA GLY A 121 20.42 8.75 4.75
C GLY A 121 20.44 9.43 3.38
N PHE A 122 20.75 8.71 2.31
CA PHE A 122 20.60 9.22 0.95
C PHE A 122 19.14 9.14 0.52
N SER A 123 18.48 10.29 0.38
CA SER A 123 17.11 10.35 -0.12
C SER A 123 17.11 9.96 -1.61
N SER A 124 16.54 8.79 -1.93
CA SER A 124 16.40 8.32 -3.31
C SER A 124 15.39 9.16 -4.11
N TRP A 125 14.51 9.90 -3.41
CA TRP A 125 13.45 10.69 -4.00
C TRP A 125 13.97 11.81 -4.94
N ASN A 126 14.97 12.59 -4.50
CA ASN A 126 15.58 13.63 -5.34
C ASN A 126 16.35 13.06 -6.52
N ASN A 127 16.78 11.80 -6.43
CA ASN A 127 17.56 11.13 -7.47
C ASN A 127 16.68 10.47 -8.55
N TRP A 128 15.41 10.19 -8.23
CA TRP A 128 14.46 9.56 -9.14
C TRP A 128 13.97 10.52 -10.23
N GLN A 129 13.65 11.77 -9.88
CA GLN A 129 13.21 12.80 -10.81
C GLN A 129 14.28 13.11 -11.87
N ASN A 130 15.56 12.98 -11.50
CA ASN A 130 16.70 13.26 -12.40
C ASN A 130 17.14 12.04 -13.23
N ARG A 131 16.57 10.86 -13.02
CA ARG A 131 16.98 9.60 -13.68
C ARG A 131 15.97 9.06 -14.69
N ILE A 132 14.78 9.62 -14.77
CA ILE A 132 13.78 9.19 -15.75
C ILE A 132 14.02 9.96 -17.05
N SER A 133 14.40 9.23 -18.09
CA SER A 133 14.41 9.79 -19.43
C SER A 133 12.99 10.11 -19.90
N PRO A 134 12.79 11.04 -20.84
CA PRO A 134 11.49 11.33 -21.44
C PRO A 134 10.80 10.08 -22.00
N THR A 135 11.56 9.11 -22.48
CA THR A 135 11.08 7.84 -23.01
C THR A 135 10.53 6.94 -21.90
N GLU A 136 11.26 6.82 -20.79
CA GLU A 136 10.80 6.04 -19.61
C GLU A 136 9.56 6.67 -18.99
N TYR A 137 9.48 7.99 -18.93
CA TYR A 137 8.29 8.73 -18.51
C TYR A 137 7.08 8.41 -19.40
N SER A 138 7.25 8.38 -20.71
CA SER A 138 6.18 8.05 -21.68
C SER A 138 5.69 6.61 -21.53
N VAL A 139 6.60 5.67 -21.28
CA VAL A 139 6.26 4.26 -21.01
C VAL A 139 5.51 4.14 -19.68
N MET A 140 5.96 4.85 -18.67
CA MET A 140 5.31 4.89 -17.35
C MET A 140 3.90 5.48 -17.46
N LYS A 141 3.74 6.60 -18.15
CA LYS A 141 2.45 7.27 -18.40
C LYS A 141 1.47 6.32 -19.06
N ARG A 142 1.88 5.61 -20.12
CA ARG A 142 1.04 4.65 -20.86
C ARG A 142 0.60 3.46 -20.01
N LYS A 143 1.49 2.95 -19.13
CA LYS A 143 1.14 1.88 -18.18
C LYS A 143 0.20 2.36 -17.06
N LEU A 144 0.19 3.65 -16.74
CA LEU A 144 -0.63 4.26 -15.70
C LEU A 144 -2.01 4.72 -16.19
N GLU A 145 -2.21 4.86 -17.50
CA GLU A 145 -3.50 5.23 -18.09
C GLU A 145 -4.64 4.24 -17.78
N GLY A 146 -4.29 3.00 -17.40
CA GLY A 146 -5.23 1.99 -16.90
C GLY A 146 -5.54 2.08 -15.39
N PHE A 147 -4.89 2.98 -14.65
CA PHE A 147 -5.15 3.17 -13.24
C PHE A 147 -6.13 4.33 -13.02
N SER A 148 -7.09 4.09 -12.13
CA SER A 148 -8.22 4.98 -11.79
C SER A 148 -7.80 6.46 -11.65
N GLN A 149 -8.71 7.36 -12.02
CA GLN A 149 -8.57 8.83 -11.98
C GLN A 149 -8.06 9.41 -10.64
N ILE A 150 -8.07 8.63 -9.58
CA ILE A 150 -7.64 9.06 -8.24
C ILE A 150 -6.12 9.00 -8.07
N ILE A 151 -5.45 8.09 -8.77
CA ILE A 151 -3.98 7.97 -8.71
C ILE A 151 -3.31 9.03 -9.60
N ILE A 152 -3.94 9.42 -10.69
CA ILE A 152 -3.42 10.45 -11.63
C ILE A 152 -3.19 11.82 -10.96
N PRO A 153 -4.11 12.38 -10.14
CA PRO A 153 -3.85 13.62 -9.43
C PRO A 153 -2.74 13.55 -8.39
N MET A 154 -2.57 12.38 -7.73
CA MET A 154 -1.46 12.17 -6.81
C MET A 154 -0.12 12.12 -7.55
N LEU A 155 -0.07 11.46 -8.71
CA LEU A 155 1.13 11.40 -9.55
C LEU A 155 1.49 12.76 -10.14
N LYS A 156 0.52 13.60 -10.52
CA LYS A 156 0.74 14.98 -10.99
C LYS A 156 1.36 15.88 -9.92
N LYS A 157 1.04 15.66 -8.64
CA LYS A 157 1.71 16.34 -7.51
C LYS A 157 3.12 15.85 -7.26
N LEU A 158 3.41 14.60 -7.64
CA LEU A 158 4.67 13.93 -7.38
C LEU A 158 5.68 14.06 -8.54
N VAL A 159 5.19 14.34 -9.74
CA VAL A 159 5.99 14.50 -10.95
C VAL A 159 5.54 15.78 -11.65
N PRO A 160 6.17 16.93 -11.39
CA PRO A 160 5.94 18.11 -12.20
C PRO A 160 6.31 17.79 -13.66
N LEU A 161 5.39 18.09 -14.59
CA LEU A 161 5.63 17.94 -16.01
C LEU A 161 6.80 18.82 -16.42
N PRO A 162 7.76 18.34 -17.19
CA PRO A 162 8.72 19.20 -17.85
C PRO A 162 7.96 20.14 -18.80
N HIS A 163 8.25 21.44 -18.73
CA HIS A 163 7.76 22.47 -19.63
C HIS A 163 8.27 22.25 -21.04
#